data_cfb828f6a766a8b14bc8b42815bd4402
#
_entry.id   cfb828f6a766a8b14bc8b42815bd4402
#
_cell.length_a   1.000
_cell.length_b   1.000
_cell.length_c   1.000
_cell.angle_alpha   90.00
_cell.angle_beta   90.00
_cell.angle_gamma   90.00
#
_symmetry.space_group_name_H-M   'P 1'
#
loop_
_entity.id
_entity.type
_entity.pdbx_description
1 polymer ?
#
loop_
_entity_poly.entity_id
_entity_poly.type
_entity_poly.pdbx_seq_one_letter_code
_entity_poly.pdbx_strand_id
1 'polypeptide(L)'
;MININTILVGLDLSPMDDHLIAYASFLAKKLDIKKVYFTHNVKKYAISELFQEQLKDLDLEQIIGDELSEKITNSFDAGVEWDTLIAEDPYTESIFNHIVNKYYIDMILVGNKIDYEGAGVLTDKLLRMVKCPLLIIPETCTPKLNTIWAGTDFSRSCMKIYNSIDYIEEKIDANIVAAHVYQIPAQFSPYVSADTMKVKLKKHSQERLEKFIKRLHKPYNIEEKVLDSKESTIAEKLIECSQDNNADLLMVADKGSNNISSLMLG
;
A
#
# COMPACT_ATOMS: atom_id res chain seq x y z
N MET A 1 -19.26 -5.41 -1.99
CA MET A 1 -18.84 -4.13 -1.42
C MET A 1 -17.61 -4.41 -0.56
N ILE A 2 -16.54 -3.70 -0.74
CA ILE A 2 -15.36 -3.82 0.14
C ILE A 2 -15.74 -3.08 1.42
N ASN A 3 -15.46 -3.68 2.57
CA ASN A 3 -15.64 -3.05 3.87
C ASN A 3 -14.35 -3.31 4.66
N ILE A 4 -13.73 -2.26 5.20
CA ILE A 4 -12.50 -2.36 5.96
C ILE A 4 -12.85 -2.10 7.43
N ASN A 5 -13.04 -3.17 8.19
CA ASN A 5 -13.38 -3.10 9.61
C ASN A 5 -12.17 -3.30 10.51
N THR A 6 -11.21 -4.11 10.05
CA THR A 6 -10.08 -4.54 10.87
C THR A 6 -8.77 -4.30 10.13
N ILE A 7 -7.85 -3.58 10.74
CA ILE A 7 -6.53 -3.32 10.16
C ILE A 7 -5.41 -3.89 11.03
N LEU A 8 -4.31 -4.29 10.38
CA LEU A 8 -3.09 -4.76 11.01
C LEU A 8 -1.97 -3.77 10.73
N VAL A 9 -1.30 -3.31 11.75
CA VAL A 9 -0.16 -2.36 11.67
C VAL A 9 1.11 -3.07 12.07
N GLY A 10 2.09 -3.13 11.17
CA GLY A 10 3.40 -3.71 11.46
C GLY A 10 4.34 -2.68 12.07
N LEU A 11 4.80 -2.92 13.29
CA LEU A 11 5.74 -2.09 14.02
C LEU A 11 7.11 -2.77 14.10
N ASP A 12 8.18 -2.00 14.21
CA ASP A 12 9.55 -2.53 14.23
C ASP A 12 10.46 -1.91 15.30
N LEU A 13 9.87 -1.25 16.30
CA LEU A 13 10.54 -0.57 17.42
C LEU A 13 11.43 0.60 16.98
N SER A 14 11.12 1.22 15.87
CA SER A 14 11.82 2.39 15.38
C SER A 14 10.98 3.66 15.50
N PRO A 15 11.57 4.85 15.24
CA PRO A 15 10.80 6.09 15.19
C PRO A 15 9.65 6.10 14.18
N MET A 16 9.69 5.21 13.17
CA MET A 16 8.61 5.03 12.20
C MET A 16 7.31 4.56 12.84
N ASP A 17 7.38 3.89 13.99
CA ASP A 17 6.20 3.39 14.70
C ASP A 17 5.24 4.52 15.10
N ASP A 18 5.77 5.66 15.58
CA ASP A 18 4.94 6.82 15.96
C ASP A 18 4.14 7.33 14.76
N HIS A 19 4.80 7.36 13.60
CA HIS A 19 4.17 7.76 12.36
C HIS A 19 3.09 6.78 11.91
N LEU A 20 3.35 5.48 11.99
CA LEU A 20 2.39 4.43 11.66
C LEU A 20 1.18 4.42 12.61
N ILE A 21 1.39 4.60 13.91
CA ILE A 21 0.32 4.69 14.90
C ILE A 21 -0.57 5.91 14.62
N ALA A 22 0.03 7.07 14.35
CA ALA A 22 -0.71 8.28 14.00
C ALA A 22 -1.51 8.10 12.69
N TYR A 23 -0.91 7.47 11.68
CA TYR A 23 -1.60 7.19 10.42
C TYR A 23 -2.75 6.17 10.60
N ALA A 24 -2.54 5.13 11.39
CA ALA A 24 -3.59 4.17 11.75
C ALA A 24 -4.75 4.85 12.50
N SER A 25 -4.45 5.77 13.42
CA SER A 25 -5.44 6.57 14.12
C SER A 25 -6.27 7.43 13.17
N PHE A 26 -5.60 8.12 12.24
CA PHE A 26 -6.26 8.89 11.19
C PHE A 26 -7.21 8.03 10.33
N LEU A 27 -6.73 6.88 9.84
CA LEU A 27 -7.55 5.97 9.03
C LEU A 27 -8.73 5.42 9.82
N ALA A 28 -8.51 5.04 11.08
CA ALA A 28 -9.57 4.51 11.92
C ALA A 28 -10.73 5.49 12.10
N LYS A 29 -10.40 6.77 12.30
CA LYS A 29 -11.40 7.85 12.38
C LYS A 29 -12.10 8.11 11.06
N LYS A 30 -11.35 8.15 9.95
CA LYS A 30 -11.87 8.55 8.65
C LYS A 30 -12.67 7.45 7.95
N LEU A 31 -12.27 6.19 8.13
CA LEU A 31 -12.88 5.05 7.46
C LEU A 31 -13.79 4.20 8.36
N ASP A 32 -14.09 4.66 9.58
CA ASP A 32 -14.93 3.94 10.57
C ASP A 32 -14.38 2.52 10.87
N ILE A 33 -13.07 2.36 10.96
CA ILE A 33 -12.44 1.11 11.35
C ILE A 33 -12.94 0.71 12.74
N LYS A 34 -13.17 -0.57 12.96
CA LYS A 34 -13.72 -1.07 14.24
C LYS A 34 -12.65 -1.58 15.16
N LYS A 35 -11.58 -2.14 14.60
CA LYS A 35 -10.48 -2.71 15.39
C LYS A 35 -9.13 -2.55 14.69
N VAL A 36 -8.11 -2.27 15.50
CA VAL A 36 -6.72 -2.18 15.04
C VAL A 36 -5.87 -3.19 15.79
N TYR A 37 -5.12 -4.00 15.08
CA TYR A 37 -4.07 -4.85 15.64
C TYR A 37 -2.71 -4.24 15.33
N PHE A 38 -1.89 -4.09 16.36
CA PHE A 38 -0.49 -3.70 16.22
C PHE A 38 0.38 -4.92 16.44
N THR A 39 1.29 -5.23 15.52
CA THR A 39 2.13 -6.43 15.63
C THR A 39 3.61 -6.09 15.53
N HIS A 40 4.40 -6.78 16.36
CA HIS A 40 5.85 -6.78 16.25
C HIS A 40 6.37 -8.22 16.24
N ASN A 41 7.39 -8.47 15.44
CA ASN A 41 8.08 -9.77 15.40
C ASN A 41 9.46 -9.68 16.04
N VAL A 42 9.63 -10.37 17.14
CA VAL A 42 10.91 -10.48 17.86
C VAL A 42 11.83 -11.46 17.14
N LYS A 43 12.91 -10.95 16.55
CA LYS A 43 13.90 -11.77 15.81
C LYS A 43 15.07 -12.19 16.70
N LYS A 44 14.85 -13.10 17.64
CA LYS A 44 15.91 -13.56 18.55
C LYS A 44 17.15 -14.11 17.84
N TYR A 45 17.01 -14.75 16.68
CA TYR A 45 18.13 -15.28 15.91
C TYR A 45 19.02 -14.18 15.28
N ALA A 46 18.53 -12.95 15.15
CA ALA A 46 19.33 -11.81 14.69
C ALA A 46 20.23 -11.23 15.80
N ILE A 47 20.04 -11.68 17.03
CA ILE A 47 20.80 -11.26 18.20
C ILE A 47 21.99 -12.21 18.36
N SER A 48 23.20 -11.68 18.60
CA SER A 48 24.38 -12.53 18.80
C SER A 48 24.20 -13.49 19.99
N GLU A 49 24.83 -14.66 19.93
CA GLU A 49 24.75 -15.68 20.98
C GLU A 49 25.03 -15.12 22.37
N LEU A 50 25.98 -14.18 22.48
CA LEU A 50 26.35 -13.52 23.74
C LEU A 50 25.16 -12.75 24.36
N PHE A 51 24.37 -12.05 23.53
CA PHE A 51 23.18 -11.33 23.97
C PHE A 51 22.01 -12.26 24.22
N GLN A 52 21.88 -13.36 23.47
CA GLN A 52 20.86 -14.38 23.72
C GLN A 52 21.00 -14.99 25.12
N GLU A 53 22.23 -15.21 25.59
CA GLU A 53 22.48 -15.72 26.93
C GLU A 53 22.07 -14.72 28.02
N GLN A 54 22.30 -13.44 27.81
CA GLN A 54 21.87 -12.37 28.74
C GLN A 54 20.35 -12.16 28.76
N LEU A 55 19.69 -12.43 27.68
CA LEU A 55 18.24 -12.25 27.53
C LEU A 55 17.42 -13.51 27.86
N LYS A 56 18.10 -14.61 28.18
CA LYS A 56 17.47 -15.93 28.36
C LYS A 56 16.39 -15.98 29.43
N ASP A 57 16.58 -15.19 30.52
CA ASP A 57 15.67 -15.15 31.65
C ASP A 57 14.62 -14.02 31.55
N LEU A 58 14.61 -13.27 30.45
CA LEU A 58 13.67 -12.18 30.20
C LEU A 58 12.54 -12.65 29.29
N ASP A 59 11.33 -12.34 29.68
CA ASP A 59 10.16 -12.47 28.81
C ASP A 59 10.10 -11.26 27.86
N LEU A 60 10.83 -11.38 26.73
CA LEU A 60 10.91 -10.31 25.73
C LEU A 60 9.56 -10.02 25.09
N GLU A 61 8.70 -11.01 24.95
CA GLU A 61 7.36 -10.80 24.38
C GLU A 61 6.55 -9.90 25.30
N GLN A 62 6.59 -10.15 26.61
CA GLN A 62 5.89 -9.32 27.58
C GLN A 62 6.48 -7.91 27.66
N ILE A 63 7.81 -7.79 27.77
CA ILE A 63 8.48 -6.48 27.89
C ILE A 63 8.18 -5.61 26.67
N ILE A 64 8.34 -6.14 25.46
CA ILE A 64 8.08 -5.42 24.23
C ILE A 64 6.57 -5.12 24.08
N GLY A 65 5.72 -6.06 24.48
CA GLY A 65 4.27 -5.88 24.49
C GLY A 65 3.83 -4.73 25.38
N ASP A 66 4.38 -4.62 26.58
CA ASP A 66 4.10 -3.55 27.54
C ASP A 66 4.58 -2.20 27.01
N GLU A 67 5.81 -2.12 26.48
CA GLU A 67 6.38 -0.91 25.88
C GLU A 67 5.54 -0.41 24.69
N LEU A 68 5.18 -1.30 23.76
CA LEU A 68 4.34 -0.96 22.63
C LEU A 68 2.94 -0.56 23.07
N SER A 69 2.36 -1.22 24.05
CA SER A 69 1.03 -0.88 24.58
C SER A 69 1.02 0.51 25.21
N GLU A 70 2.07 0.87 25.94
CA GLU A 70 2.22 2.24 26.49
C GLU A 70 2.35 3.27 25.37
N LYS A 71 3.20 3.00 24.38
CA LYS A 71 3.40 3.86 23.21
C LYS A 71 2.09 4.07 22.43
N ILE A 72 1.35 3.00 22.18
CA ILE A 72 0.07 3.05 21.47
C ILE A 72 -0.97 3.80 22.30
N THR A 73 -1.08 3.55 23.59
CA THR A 73 -2.00 4.26 24.50
C THR A 73 -1.78 5.78 24.45
N ASN A 74 -0.52 6.21 24.36
CA ASN A 74 -0.16 7.62 24.33
C ASN A 74 -0.37 8.29 22.96
N SER A 75 -0.35 7.53 21.86
CA SER A 75 -0.32 8.08 20.50
C SER A 75 -1.55 7.72 19.65
N PHE A 76 -2.28 6.65 19.99
CA PHE A 76 -3.46 6.22 19.26
C PHE A 76 -4.73 6.80 19.86
N ASP A 77 -5.32 7.79 19.19
CA ASP A 77 -6.44 8.58 19.70
C ASP A 77 -7.76 8.36 18.91
N ALA A 78 -7.88 7.25 18.18
CA ALA A 78 -9.04 6.97 17.35
C ALA A 78 -10.31 6.59 18.13
N GLY A 79 -10.18 6.20 19.39
CA GLY A 79 -11.31 5.78 20.22
C GLY A 79 -11.94 4.45 19.80
N VAL A 80 -11.20 3.63 19.05
CA VAL A 80 -11.62 2.28 18.61
C VAL A 80 -10.81 1.21 19.35
N GLU A 81 -11.34 0.00 19.37
CA GLU A 81 -10.67 -1.15 20.00
C GLU A 81 -9.33 -1.46 19.33
N TRP A 82 -8.32 -1.76 20.12
CA TRP A 82 -7.02 -2.20 19.62
C TRP A 82 -6.40 -3.27 20.51
N ASP A 83 -5.49 -4.07 19.93
CA ASP A 83 -4.70 -5.08 20.63
C ASP A 83 -3.26 -5.07 20.11
N THR A 84 -2.31 -5.49 20.96
CA THR A 84 -0.93 -5.80 20.56
C THR A 84 -0.75 -7.30 20.38
N LEU A 85 -0.06 -7.67 19.30
CA LEU A 85 0.28 -9.06 18.98
C LEU A 85 1.79 -9.16 18.82
N ILE A 86 2.46 -9.63 19.86
CA ILE A 86 3.90 -9.89 19.82
C ILE A 86 4.10 -11.34 19.42
N ALA A 87 5.01 -11.58 18.52
CA ALA A 87 5.34 -12.92 18.06
C ALA A 87 6.85 -13.09 17.90
N GLU A 88 7.29 -14.33 17.92
CA GLU A 88 8.68 -14.70 17.71
C GLU A 88 8.74 -15.73 16.58
N ASP A 89 9.23 -15.32 15.41
CA ASP A 89 9.37 -16.20 14.25
C ASP A 89 10.54 -15.73 13.35
N PRO A 90 11.30 -16.63 12.73
CA PRO A 90 12.30 -16.27 11.73
C PRO A 90 11.75 -15.48 10.54
N TYR A 91 10.48 -15.66 10.22
CA TYR A 91 9.86 -15.12 9.02
C TYR A 91 8.70 -14.18 9.36
N THR A 92 8.96 -12.90 9.38
CA THR A 92 7.94 -11.86 9.69
C THR A 92 6.72 -11.96 8.78
N GLU A 93 6.93 -12.25 7.49
CA GLU A 93 5.85 -12.44 6.52
C GLU A 93 4.89 -13.59 6.87
N SER A 94 5.40 -14.65 7.50
CA SER A 94 4.58 -15.79 7.96
C SER A 94 3.66 -15.39 9.10
N ILE A 95 4.15 -14.59 10.04
CA ILE A 95 3.35 -14.04 11.14
C ILE A 95 2.22 -13.17 10.60
N PHE A 96 2.52 -12.25 9.69
CA PHE A 96 1.49 -11.40 9.08
C PHE A 96 0.41 -12.24 8.40
N ASN A 97 0.81 -13.24 7.61
CA ASN A 97 -0.14 -14.13 6.95
C ASN A 97 -0.98 -14.94 7.96
N HIS A 98 -0.38 -15.40 9.06
CA HIS A 98 -1.12 -16.07 10.14
C HIS A 98 -2.14 -15.15 10.79
N ILE A 99 -1.73 -13.93 11.17
CA ILE A 99 -2.60 -12.93 11.80
C ILE A 99 -3.74 -12.54 10.86
N VAL A 100 -3.46 -12.29 9.59
CA VAL A 100 -4.47 -11.95 8.56
C VAL A 100 -5.56 -13.01 8.50
N ASN A 101 -5.20 -14.29 8.49
CA ASN A 101 -6.15 -15.37 8.42
C ASN A 101 -6.89 -15.61 9.75
N LYS A 102 -6.19 -15.48 10.88
CA LYS A 102 -6.76 -15.75 12.21
C LYS A 102 -7.73 -14.69 12.66
N TYR A 103 -7.43 -13.43 12.39
CA TYR A 103 -8.19 -12.27 12.87
C TYR A 103 -9.03 -11.60 11.77
N TYR A 104 -9.05 -12.18 10.55
CA TYR A 104 -9.81 -11.65 9.40
C TYR A 104 -9.47 -10.20 9.09
N ILE A 105 -8.17 -9.91 8.95
CA ILE A 105 -7.67 -8.58 8.66
C ILE A 105 -8.08 -8.14 7.26
N ASP A 106 -8.66 -6.96 7.15
CA ASP A 106 -9.13 -6.39 5.89
C ASP A 106 -8.05 -5.56 5.18
N MET A 107 -7.07 -5.01 5.91
CA MET A 107 -5.97 -4.22 5.35
C MET A 107 -4.75 -4.26 6.26
N ILE A 108 -3.56 -4.28 5.66
CA ILE A 108 -2.29 -4.18 6.38
C ILE A 108 -1.68 -2.80 6.16
N LEU A 109 -1.09 -2.21 7.21
CA LEU A 109 -0.24 -1.02 7.16
C LEU A 109 1.20 -1.41 7.50
N VAL A 110 2.15 -0.97 6.68
CA VAL A 110 3.59 -1.10 6.94
C VAL A 110 4.31 0.19 6.57
N GLY A 111 5.40 0.47 7.27
CA GLY A 111 6.28 1.60 6.97
C GLY A 111 7.21 1.32 5.80
N ASN A 112 7.56 2.38 5.07
CA ASN A 112 8.66 2.39 4.12
C ASN A 112 9.69 3.44 4.54
N LYS A 113 10.86 2.96 4.99
CA LYS A 113 11.96 3.80 5.43
C LYS A 113 12.84 4.18 4.24
N ILE A 114 13.26 5.43 4.21
CA ILE A 114 14.22 5.94 3.22
C ILE A 114 15.63 5.52 3.70
N ASP A 115 16.49 5.13 2.77
CA ASP A 115 17.90 4.79 3.00
C ASP A 115 18.17 3.61 3.98
N TYR A 116 17.22 2.67 4.11
CA TYR A 116 17.41 1.47 4.93
C TYR A 116 17.75 0.25 4.05
N GLU A 117 18.86 -0.44 4.36
CA GLU A 117 19.22 -1.70 3.69
C GLU A 117 18.11 -2.74 3.89
N GLY A 118 17.57 -3.28 2.78
CA GLY A 118 16.45 -4.23 2.81
C GLY A 118 15.07 -3.56 2.82
N ALA A 119 14.98 -2.24 2.61
CA ALA A 119 13.71 -1.58 2.39
C ALA A 119 12.94 -2.27 1.24
N GLY A 120 11.65 -2.56 1.48
CA GLY A 120 10.80 -3.22 0.50
C GLY A 120 10.80 -4.76 0.50
N VAL A 121 11.78 -5.43 1.09
CA VAL A 121 11.85 -6.91 1.12
C VAL A 121 10.63 -7.52 1.81
N LEU A 122 10.24 -7.00 2.97
CA LEU A 122 9.03 -7.45 3.67
C LEU A 122 7.77 -7.18 2.84
N THR A 123 7.67 -5.99 2.27
CA THR A 123 6.55 -5.56 1.42
C THR A 123 6.36 -6.50 0.21
N ASP A 124 7.45 -6.83 -0.50
CA ASP A 124 7.41 -7.76 -1.64
C ASP A 124 6.92 -9.16 -1.23
N LYS A 125 7.41 -9.68 -0.09
CA LYS A 125 6.95 -10.95 0.45
C LYS A 125 5.47 -10.92 0.86
N LEU A 126 5.03 -9.84 1.53
CA LEU A 126 3.64 -9.68 1.92
C LEU A 126 2.73 -9.63 0.70
N LEU A 127 3.05 -8.86 -0.34
CA LEU A 127 2.28 -8.80 -1.58
C LEU A 127 2.06 -10.17 -2.25
N ARG A 128 3.00 -11.11 -2.07
CA ARG A 128 2.89 -12.48 -2.58
C ARG A 128 2.06 -13.42 -1.69
N MET A 129 2.03 -13.18 -0.39
CA MET A 129 1.48 -14.10 0.60
C MET A 129 0.08 -13.73 1.06
N VAL A 130 -0.20 -12.44 1.26
CA VAL A 130 -1.47 -11.98 1.82
C VAL A 130 -2.50 -11.69 0.72
N LYS A 131 -3.78 -11.79 1.08
CA LYS A 131 -4.88 -11.55 0.11
C LYS A 131 -5.63 -10.24 0.36
N CYS A 132 -5.30 -9.52 1.41
CA CYS A 132 -5.89 -8.21 1.71
C CYS A 132 -5.03 -7.08 1.13
N PRO A 133 -5.58 -5.87 0.95
CA PRO A 133 -4.84 -4.67 0.58
C PRO A 133 -3.66 -4.41 1.52
N LEU A 134 -2.56 -3.94 0.93
CA LEU A 134 -1.36 -3.52 1.65
C LEU A 134 -1.16 -2.03 1.42
N LEU A 135 -1.17 -1.26 2.51
CA LEU A 135 -0.89 0.17 2.51
C LEU A 135 0.54 0.40 3.01
N ILE A 136 1.34 1.03 2.17
CA ILE A 136 2.74 1.34 2.44
C ILE A 136 2.83 2.82 2.77
N ILE A 137 3.33 3.16 3.96
CA ILE A 137 3.41 4.51 4.47
C ILE A 137 4.87 4.99 4.43
N PRO A 138 5.23 5.95 3.55
CA PRO A 138 6.56 6.56 3.58
C PRO A 138 6.78 7.42 4.84
N GLU A 139 8.02 7.52 5.30
CA GLU A 139 8.38 8.37 6.46
C GLU A 139 7.99 9.84 6.29
N THR A 140 7.96 10.32 5.05
CA THR A 140 7.70 11.73 4.71
C THR A 140 6.23 12.05 4.52
N CYS A 141 5.33 11.05 4.51
CA CYS A 141 3.94 11.31 4.23
C CYS A 141 3.21 11.88 5.46
N THR A 142 2.21 12.71 5.22
CA THR A 142 1.30 13.19 6.26
C THR A 142 -0.07 12.55 6.08
N PRO A 143 -0.80 12.25 7.18
CA PRO A 143 -2.11 11.62 7.08
C PRO A 143 -3.14 12.50 6.35
N LYS A 144 -3.39 12.20 5.07
CA LYS A 144 -4.35 12.88 4.19
C LYS A 144 -4.93 11.92 3.18
N LEU A 145 -6.16 12.19 2.72
CA LEU A 145 -6.84 11.41 1.67
C LEU A 145 -7.72 12.33 0.79
N ASN A 146 -7.24 13.54 0.46
CA ASN A 146 -8.00 14.50 -0.35
C ASN A 146 -7.86 14.23 -1.86
N THR A 147 -6.74 13.63 -2.29
CA THR A 147 -6.46 13.35 -3.70
C THR A 147 -5.95 11.92 -3.84
N ILE A 148 -6.72 11.09 -4.54
CA ILE A 148 -6.43 9.67 -4.75
C ILE A 148 -6.15 9.42 -6.23
N TRP A 149 -4.99 8.88 -6.54
CA TRP A 149 -4.61 8.44 -7.86
C TRP A 149 -4.79 6.94 -8.01
N ALA A 150 -5.48 6.51 -9.07
CA ALA A 150 -5.70 5.12 -9.43
C ALA A 150 -4.91 4.76 -10.69
N GLY A 151 -3.85 3.96 -10.55
CA GLY A 151 -3.12 3.41 -11.69
C GLY A 151 -4.04 2.47 -12.48
N THR A 152 -4.30 2.80 -13.74
CA THR A 152 -5.36 2.17 -14.56
C THR A 152 -4.77 1.47 -15.78
N ASP A 153 -4.86 0.14 -15.80
CA ASP A 153 -4.41 -0.71 -16.91
C ASP A 153 -5.56 -1.43 -17.64
N PHE A 154 -6.80 -1.10 -17.28
CA PHE A 154 -8.03 -1.69 -17.82
C PHE A 154 -8.24 -3.18 -17.49
N SER A 155 -7.46 -3.77 -16.61
CA SER A 155 -7.59 -5.15 -16.17
C SER A 155 -8.78 -5.35 -15.20
N ARG A 156 -9.15 -6.61 -14.97
CA ARG A 156 -10.12 -6.96 -13.91
C ARG A 156 -9.61 -6.62 -12.51
N SER A 157 -8.30 -6.75 -12.30
CA SER A 157 -7.67 -6.38 -11.03
C SER A 157 -7.76 -4.88 -10.77
N CYS A 158 -7.57 -4.05 -11.81
CA CYS A 158 -7.75 -2.63 -11.74
C CYS A 158 -9.17 -2.22 -11.30
N MET A 159 -10.21 -2.96 -11.69
CA MET A 159 -11.58 -2.68 -11.23
C MET A 159 -11.75 -2.81 -9.71
N LYS A 160 -10.93 -3.64 -9.03
CA LYS A 160 -10.96 -3.75 -7.57
C LYS A 160 -10.50 -2.47 -6.89
N ILE A 161 -9.56 -1.74 -7.49
CA ILE A 161 -9.12 -0.41 -7.01
C ILE A 161 -10.34 0.51 -6.88
N TYR A 162 -11.15 0.60 -7.92
CA TYR A 162 -12.34 1.46 -7.94
C TYR A 162 -13.43 1.02 -6.95
N ASN A 163 -13.50 -0.27 -6.62
CA ASN A 163 -14.37 -0.74 -5.55
C ASN A 163 -13.85 -0.33 -4.15
N SER A 164 -12.52 -0.22 -4.00
CA SER A 164 -11.92 0.32 -2.76
C SER A 164 -12.11 1.84 -2.69
N ILE A 165 -12.02 2.54 -3.81
CA ILE A 165 -12.32 3.97 -3.90
C ILE A 165 -13.77 4.26 -3.53
N ASP A 166 -14.74 3.43 -3.96
CA ASP A 166 -16.14 3.58 -3.57
C ASP A 166 -16.29 3.61 -2.04
N TYR A 167 -15.64 2.65 -1.36
CA TYR A 167 -15.68 2.59 0.11
C TYR A 167 -15.08 3.85 0.76
N ILE A 168 -14.00 4.39 0.17
CA ILE A 168 -13.38 5.62 0.67
C ILE A 168 -14.29 6.82 0.40
N GLU A 169 -14.86 6.94 -0.82
CA GLU A 169 -15.75 8.02 -1.22
C GLU A 169 -17.05 8.09 -0.42
N GLU A 170 -17.56 6.96 0.06
CA GLU A 170 -18.70 6.92 0.99
C GLU A 170 -18.39 7.61 2.33
N LYS A 171 -17.11 7.78 2.68
CA LYS A 171 -16.64 8.31 3.96
C LYS A 171 -15.94 9.68 3.82
N ILE A 172 -15.30 9.90 2.70
CA ILE A 172 -14.40 11.04 2.47
C ILE A 172 -14.65 11.54 1.05
N ASP A 173 -14.96 12.83 0.90
CA ASP A 173 -15.04 13.48 -0.41
C ASP A 173 -13.60 13.75 -0.92
N ALA A 174 -13.12 12.91 -1.83
CA ALA A 174 -11.78 12.98 -2.38
C ALA A 174 -11.77 13.26 -3.89
N ASN A 175 -10.73 13.93 -4.38
CA ASN A 175 -10.50 14.07 -5.82
C ASN A 175 -9.92 12.77 -6.39
N ILE A 176 -10.63 12.11 -7.28
CA ILE A 176 -10.21 10.85 -7.88
C ILE A 176 -9.59 11.10 -9.24
N VAL A 177 -8.35 10.61 -9.43
CA VAL A 177 -7.62 10.69 -10.70
C VAL A 177 -7.35 9.28 -11.23
N ALA A 178 -7.90 8.95 -12.37
CA ALA A 178 -7.58 7.73 -13.12
C ALA A 178 -6.37 7.98 -14.01
N ALA A 179 -5.23 7.40 -13.69
CA ALA A 179 -3.98 7.59 -14.42
C ALA A 179 -3.61 6.34 -15.24
N HIS A 180 -3.51 6.50 -16.55
CA HIS A 180 -3.03 5.46 -17.45
C HIS A 180 -1.70 5.88 -18.08
N VAL A 181 -0.69 5.03 -17.95
CA VAL A 181 0.63 5.24 -18.58
C VAL A 181 0.73 4.39 -19.83
N TYR A 182 1.00 5.02 -20.99
CA TYR A 182 1.35 4.30 -22.21
C TYR A 182 2.85 4.35 -22.47
N GLN A 183 3.36 3.30 -23.08
CA GLN A 183 4.77 3.18 -23.45
C GLN A 183 4.88 2.86 -24.94
N ILE A 184 5.82 3.52 -25.61
CA ILE A 184 6.17 3.20 -27.00
C ILE A 184 7.16 2.04 -26.97
N PRO A 185 6.83 0.86 -27.54
CA PRO A 185 7.75 -0.25 -27.54
C PRO A 185 9.01 0.09 -28.38
N ALA A 186 10.19 0.02 -27.76
CA ALA A 186 11.47 0.39 -28.38
C ALA A 186 11.75 -0.36 -29.69
N GLN A 187 11.25 -1.59 -29.82
CA GLN A 187 11.41 -2.43 -31.00
C GLN A 187 10.78 -1.84 -32.28
N PHE A 188 9.84 -0.92 -32.17
CA PHE A 188 9.17 -0.29 -33.31
C PHE A 188 9.76 1.09 -33.67
N SER A 189 10.64 1.64 -32.84
CA SER A 189 11.27 2.94 -33.03
C SER A 189 12.02 3.10 -34.37
N PRO A 190 12.68 2.06 -34.93
CA PRO A 190 13.35 2.18 -36.23
C PRO A 190 12.39 2.27 -37.42
N TYR A 191 11.15 1.81 -37.28
CA TYR A 191 10.24 1.61 -38.44
C TYR A 191 9.12 2.64 -38.53
N VAL A 192 8.79 3.32 -37.43
CA VAL A 192 7.72 4.33 -37.36
C VAL A 192 8.24 5.55 -36.62
N SER A 193 7.96 6.75 -37.16
CA SER A 193 8.37 7.97 -36.46
C SER A 193 7.74 8.00 -35.06
N ALA A 194 8.58 8.21 -34.06
CA ALA A 194 8.16 8.21 -32.64
C ALA A 194 7.02 9.23 -32.42
N ASP A 195 7.06 10.38 -33.04
CA ASP A 195 6.06 11.44 -32.89
C ASP A 195 4.67 11.01 -33.40
N THR A 196 4.63 10.36 -34.60
CA THR A 196 3.36 9.88 -35.15
C THR A 196 2.76 8.77 -34.31
N MET A 197 3.60 7.87 -33.78
CA MET A 197 3.15 6.79 -32.91
C MET A 197 2.66 7.33 -31.57
N LYS A 198 3.36 8.30 -31.01
CA LYS A 198 3.00 8.97 -29.75
C LYS A 198 1.59 9.57 -29.80
N VAL A 199 1.28 10.32 -30.86
CA VAL A 199 -0.05 10.93 -31.04
C VAL A 199 -1.14 9.86 -31.12
N LYS A 200 -0.91 8.78 -31.91
CA LYS A 200 -1.87 7.69 -32.04
C LYS A 200 -2.08 6.92 -30.74
N LEU A 201 -1.00 6.60 -30.04
CA LEU A 201 -1.07 5.87 -28.77
C LEU A 201 -1.76 6.70 -27.69
N LYS A 202 -1.42 7.98 -27.58
CA LYS A 202 -2.09 8.89 -26.64
C LYS A 202 -3.60 8.93 -26.90
N LYS A 203 -4.02 9.14 -28.15
CA LYS A 203 -5.44 9.16 -28.53
C LYS A 203 -6.12 7.83 -28.21
N HIS A 204 -5.52 6.71 -28.58
CA HIS A 204 -6.08 5.39 -28.32
C HIS A 204 -6.20 5.11 -26.81
N SER A 205 -5.18 5.48 -26.04
CA SER A 205 -5.19 5.34 -24.56
C SER A 205 -6.28 6.21 -23.93
N GLN A 206 -6.46 7.44 -24.43
CA GLN A 206 -7.54 8.33 -23.98
C GLN A 206 -8.92 7.72 -24.23
N GLU A 207 -9.18 7.26 -25.45
CA GLU A 207 -10.46 6.62 -25.80
C GLU A 207 -10.74 5.36 -24.97
N ARG A 208 -9.69 4.58 -24.64
CA ARG A 208 -9.82 3.41 -23.77
C ARG A 208 -10.13 3.79 -22.33
N LEU A 209 -9.46 4.82 -21.82
CA LEU A 209 -9.67 5.31 -20.45
C LEU A 209 -11.10 5.84 -20.29
N GLU A 210 -11.56 6.69 -21.20
CA GLU A 210 -12.94 7.19 -21.21
C GLU A 210 -13.98 6.05 -21.23
N LYS A 211 -13.78 5.04 -22.09
CA LYS A 211 -14.67 3.88 -22.14
C LYS A 211 -14.64 3.06 -20.85
N PHE A 212 -13.46 2.94 -20.24
CA PHE A 212 -13.31 2.24 -18.97
C PHE A 212 -14.05 2.98 -17.86
N ILE A 213 -13.81 4.28 -17.70
CA ILE A 213 -14.46 5.10 -16.67
C ILE A 213 -16.00 5.09 -16.84
N LYS A 214 -16.49 5.25 -18.06
CA LYS A 214 -17.95 5.16 -18.33
C LYS A 214 -18.57 3.83 -17.90
N ARG A 215 -17.84 2.72 -17.97
CA ARG A 215 -18.30 1.39 -17.53
C ARG A 215 -18.34 1.23 -16.01
N LEU A 216 -17.59 2.05 -15.27
CA LEU A 216 -17.59 1.99 -13.80
C LEU A 216 -18.91 2.48 -13.22
N HIS A 217 -19.64 3.37 -13.94
CA HIS A 217 -20.92 3.96 -13.51
C HIS A 217 -20.83 4.56 -12.08
N LYS A 218 -19.74 5.29 -11.80
CA LYS A 218 -19.54 5.87 -10.47
C LYS A 218 -20.32 7.17 -10.29
N PRO A 219 -20.84 7.43 -9.05
CA PRO A 219 -21.60 8.65 -8.78
C PRO A 219 -20.72 9.91 -8.62
N TYR A 220 -19.40 9.72 -8.46
CA TYR A 220 -18.42 10.80 -8.30
C TYR A 220 -17.65 11.07 -9.58
N ASN A 221 -17.06 12.26 -9.67
CA ASN A 221 -16.25 12.64 -10.82
C ASN A 221 -14.87 11.99 -10.76
N ILE A 222 -14.37 11.52 -11.91
CA ILE A 222 -13.04 10.93 -12.05
C ILE A 222 -12.29 11.76 -13.10
N GLU A 223 -11.20 12.41 -12.69
CA GLU A 223 -10.30 13.09 -13.62
C GLU A 223 -9.49 12.04 -14.40
N GLU A 224 -9.41 12.17 -15.72
CA GLU A 224 -8.70 11.25 -16.59
C GLU A 224 -7.31 11.81 -16.94
N LYS A 225 -6.25 11.04 -16.68
CA LYS A 225 -4.88 11.38 -17.07
C LYS A 225 -4.23 10.26 -17.87
N VAL A 226 -3.78 10.59 -19.09
CA VAL A 226 -3.00 9.72 -19.96
C VAL A 226 -1.57 10.23 -20.02
N LEU A 227 -0.64 9.44 -19.51
CA LEU A 227 0.76 9.76 -19.29
C LEU A 227 1.66 9.03 -20.29
N ASP A 228 2.66 9.71 -20.78
CA ASP A 228 3.72 9.14 -21.60
C ASP A 228 4.88 8.71 -20.70
N SER A 229 5.24 7.42 -20.72
CA SER A 229 6.36 6.91 -19.90
C SER A 229 7.70 7.52 -20.29
N LYS A 230 7.83 7.96 -21.56
CA LYS A 230 9.12 8.38 -22.15
C LYS A 230 10.18 7.28 -21.98
N GLU A 231 11.24 7.57 -21.24
CA GLU A 231 12.34 6.64 -20.93
C GLU A 231 12.16 5.92 -19.59
N SER A 232 11.18 6.34 -18.78
CA SER A 232 10.88 5.76 -17.47
C SER A 232 10.07 4.47 -17.58
N THR A 233 10.07 3.67 -16.54
CA THR A 233 9.11 2.57 -16.38
C THR A 233 7.70 3.11 -16.09
N ILE A 234 6.69 2.27 -16.28
CA ILE A 234 5.30 2.63 -15.97
C ILE A 234 5.15 2.99 -14.48
N ALA A 235 5.82 2.24 -13.59
CA ALA A 235 5.77 2.47 -12.15
C ALA A 235 6.42 3.82 -11.77
N GLU A 236 7.64 4.07 -12.24
CA GLU A 236 8.34 5.35 -12.01
C GLU A 236 7.50 6.53 -12.50
N LYS A 237 6.90 6.42 -13.68
CA LYS A 237 6.06 7.50 -14.22
C LYS A 237 4.79 7.75 -13.43
N LEU A 238 4.15 6.71 -12.91
CA LEU A 238 3.00 6.85 -12.00
C LEU A 238 3.41 7.54 -10.69
N ILE A 239 4.52 7.11 -10.09
CA ILE A 239 5.02 7.68 -8.84
C ILE A 239 5.40 9.16 -9.05
N GLU A 240 6.24 9.46 -10.06
CA GLU A 240 6.63 10.83 -10.40
C GLU A 240 5.41 11.74 -10.57
N CYS A 241 4.50 11.36 -11.46
CA CYS A 241 3.33 12.20 -11.75
C CYS A 241 2.35 12.33 -10.57
N SER A 242 2.17 11.29 -9.76
CA SER A 242 1.34 11.38 -8.56
C SER A 242 1.95 12.33 -7.52
N GLN A 243 3.26 12.29 -7.33
CA GLN A 243 3.98 13.20 -6.43
C GLN A 243 3.93 14.65 -6.93
N ASP A 244 4.22 14.89 -8.21
CA ASP A 244 4.17 16.22 -8.84
C ASP A 244 2.79 16.88 -8.75
N ASN A 245 1.73 16.07 -8.67
CA ASN A 245 0.35 16.54 -8.52
C ASN A 245 -0.18 16.43 -7.08
N ASN A 246 0.70 16.27 -6.09
CA ASN A 246 0.37 16.21 -4.67
C ASN A 246 -0.72 15.17 -4.34
N ALA A 247 -0.63 13.98 -4.93
CA ALA A 247 -1.50 12.88 -4.56
C ALA A 247 -1.22 12.43 -3.12
N ASP A 248 -2.28 12.28 -2.33
CA ASP A 248 -2.17 11.78 -0.96
C ASP A 248 -2.12 10.24 -0.92
N LEU A 249 -2.69 9.58 -1.93
CA LEU A 249 -2.69 8.14 -2.08
C LEU A 249 -2.55 7.73 -3.55
N LEU A 250 -1.62 6.83 -3.85
CA LEU A 250 -1.52 6.13 -5.13
C LEU A 250 -1.96 4.68 -4.94
N MET A 251 -3.01 4.29 -5.64
CA MET A 251 -3.56 2.93 -5.63
C MET A 251 -3.19 2.20 -6.92
N VAL A 252 -2.59 1.01 -6.79
CA VAL A 252 -2.25 0.13 -7.90
C VAL A 252 -2.70 -1.31 -7.62
N ALA A 253 -2.99 -2.08 -8.67
CA ALA A 253 -3.29 -3.49 -8.51
C ALA A 253 -2.01 -4.33 -8.48
N ASP A 254 -2.00 -5.39 -7.69
CA ASP A 254 -0.92 -6.36 -7.58
C ASP A 254 -0.68 -7.15 -8.90
N LYS A 255 -1.71 -7.24 -9.75
CA LYS A 255 -1.67 -7.94 -11.04
C LYS A 255 -2.21 -7.05 -12.14
N GLY A 256 -1.37 -6.80 -13.13
CA GLY A 256 -1.74 -6.03 -14.31
C GLY A 256 -2.45 -6.83 -15.40
N SER A 257 -2.69 -6.18 -16.55
CA SER A 257 -3.34 -6.78 -17.74
C SER A 257 -2.53 -7.91 -18.38
N ASN A 258 -1.24 -7.92 -18.16
CA ASN A 258 -0.35 -8.98 -18.66
C ASN A 258 -0.30 -10.12 -17.65
N ASN A 259 -0.98 -11.22 -17.94
CA ASN A 259 -0.99 -12.46 -17.16
C ASN A 259 0.37 -13.19 -17.11
N ILE A 260 1.46 -12.54 -17.44
CA ILE A 260 2.80 -13.11 -17.39
C ILE A 260 3.29 -12.96 -15.96
N SER A 261 3.00 -14.02 -15.22
CA SER A 261 3.67 -14.45 -14.00
C SER A 261 3.66 -13.52 -12.79
N SER A 262 3.06 -14.01 -11.75
CA SER A 262 3.38 -13.77 -10.33
C SER A 262 4.89 -13.89 -9.98
N LEU A 263 5.77 -13.90 -10.95
CA LEU A 263 7.22 -14.08 -10.83
C LEU A 263 8.03 -12.81 -11.11
N MET A 264 7.41 -11.74 -11.60
CA MET A 264 8.05 -10.45 -11.83
C MET A 264 7.19 -9.32 -11.27
N LEU A 265 7.27 -9.12 -9.95
CA LEU A 265 7.05 -7.83 -9.35
C LEU A 265 8.40 -7.10 -9.47
N GLY A 266 8.53 -6.27 -10.49
CA GLY A 266 9.62 -5.33 -10.64
C GLY A 266 9.30 -4.05 -9.95
#